data_b2760f680e57ae34c843f857fb739613
#
_entry.id   b2760f680e57ae34c843f857fb739613
#
_cell.length_a   1.000
_cell.length_b   1.000
_cell.length_c   1.000
_cell.angle_alpha   90.00
_cell.angle_beta   90.00
_cell.angle_gamma   90.00
#
_symmetry.space_group_name_H-M   'P 1'
#
loop_
_entity.id
_entity.type
_entity.pdbx_description
1 polymer ?
#
loop_
_entity_poly.entity_id
_entity_poly.type
_entity_poly.pdbx_seq_one_letter_code
_entity_poly.pdbx_strand_id
1 'polypeptide(L)'
;MESALHTLTEQVRAAAARQAPLRICGGGSKDFHGSLPQGERLDTRAFHGIVSYEPSELVVTARAGTPLATLEAVLAEKHQCLPFEPPHFGPGSTVGGMVAAGLSGPARASVGAVRDYVLGLKLLNGRAEHLAFGGQVMKNVAGYDVSRLMAGAWGTLGVITEVSLKVLPVAPAEATLRFECSQAEALRRLHAWGGQPLPLNASCWVHDAGMDTLYVRLRGAVAAVEAACRSMGGERQDNAAVAADWAACRDQTLPWFAAGAAQGLDLWRLSLPATTPVMALPDGVAPPLVEWQGALRWVQAAPGHAQALHDLARKAGGSASLFRAHGADTASAETRFDSISPALRAIHERLRQSFDPAGIFNPGRMG
;
A
#
# COMPACT_ATOMS: atom_id res chain seq x y z
N MET A 1 3.59 -28.20 9.35
CA MET A 1 3.24 -27.22 8.29
C MET A 1 1.96 -27.60 7.57
N GLU A 2 1.79 -28.83 7.11
CA GLU A 2 0.49 -29.33 6.60
C GLU A 2 -0.63 -29.20 7.63
N SER A 3 -0.31 -29.38 8.90
CA SER A 3 -1.23 -29.19 10.04
C SER A 3 -1.78 -27.75 10.10
N ALA A 4 -0.97 -26.71 9.86
CA ALA A 4 -1.44 -25.31 9.92
C ALA A 4 -2.40 -24.99 8.75
N LEU A 5 -2.08 -25.44 7.52
CA LEU A 5 -2.99 -25.28 6.39
C LEU A 5 -4.28 -26.07 6.60
N HIS A 6 -4.18 -27.28 7.13
CA HIS A 6 -5.35 -28.10 7.47
C HIS A 6 -6.25 -27.36 8.49
N THR A 7 -5.67 -26.80 9.55
CA THR A 7 -6.43 -26.04 10.55
C THR A 7 -7.16 -24.83 9.91
N LEU A 8 -6.50 -24.06 9.05
CA LEU A 8 -7.15 -22.94 8.34
C LEU A 8 -8.30 -23.45 7.46
N THR A 9 -8.10 -24.57 6.74
CA THR A 9 -9.11 -25.15 5.87
C THR A 9 -10.34 -25.61 6.66
N GLU A 10 -10.15 -26.28 7.81
CA GLU A 10 -11.25 -26.72 8.66
C GLU A 10 -12.01 -25.54 9.29
N GLN A 11 -11.32 -24.48 9.71
CA GLN A 11 -11.98 -23.27 10.21
C GLN A 11 -12.84 -22.61 9.12
N VAL A 12 -12.34 -22.50 7.89
CA VAL A 12 -13.11 -21.96 6.75
C VAL A 12 -14.32 -22.85 6.46
N ARG A 13 -14.14 -24.17 6.41
CA ARG A 13 -15.24 -25.13 6.17
C ARG A 13 -16.33 -25.02 7.23
N ALA A 14 -15.94 -24.98 8.49
CA ALA A 14 -16.87 -24.85 9.60
C ALA A 14 -17.60 -23.49 9.60
N ALA A 15 -16.91 -22.40 9.27
CA ALA A 15 -17.51 -21.07 9.15
C ALA A 15 -18.49 -21.00 7.97
N ALA A 16 -18.13 -21.54 6.81
CA ALA A 16 -19.01 -21.61 5.64
C ALA A 16 -20.30 -22.39 5.93
N ALA A 17 -20.19 -23.54 6.62
CA ALA A 17 -21.35 -24.35 6.99
C ALA A 17 -22.31 -23.62 7.96
N ARG A 18 -21.78 -22.74 8.82
CA ARG A 18 -22.55 -21.95 9.79
C ARG A 18 -22.90 -20.54 9.30
N GLN A 19 -22.41 -20.15 8.13
CA GLN A 19 -22.46 -18.77 7.61
C GLN A 19 -21.92 -17.74 8.64
N ALA A 20 -20.90 -18.14 9.38
CA ALA A 20 -20.31 -17.33 10.43
C ALA A 20 -19.14 -16.48 9.88
N PRO A 21 -19.10 -15.18 10.15
CA PRO A 21 -18.04 -14.32 9.64
C PRO A 21 -16.68 -14.70 10.21
N LEU A 22 -15.65 -14.63 9.36
CA LEU A 22 -14.25 -14.80 9.70
C LEU A 22 -13.48 -13.50 9.52
N ARG A 23 -12.69 -13.16 10.52
CA ARG A 23 -11.70 -12.09 10.47
C ARG A 23 -10.33 -12.69 10.11
N ILE A 24 -9.93 -12.57 8.85
CA ILE A 24 -8.61 -13.02 8.43
C ILE A 24 -7.56 -12.05 9.01
N CYS A 25 -6.60 -12.58 9.75
CA CYS A 25 -5.61 -11.79 10.48
C CYS A 25 -4.21 -12.39 10.33
N GLY A 26 -3.27 -11.56 9.85
CA GLY A 26 -1.85 -11.77 10.05
C GLY A 26 -1.41 -11.08 11.35
N GLY A 27 -0.54 -10.08 11.25
CA GLY A 27 -0.10 -9.28 12.40
C GLY A 27 -1.08 -8.21 12.90
N GLY A 28 -2.17 -7.94 12.20
CA GLY A 28 -3.15 -6.91 12.57
C GLY A 28 -2.67 -5.46 12.39
N SER A 29 -1.49 -5.24 11.86
CA SER A 29 -0.86 -3.91 11.74
C SER A 29 -1.65 -2.91 10.87
N LYS A 30 -2.66 -3.38 10.14
CA LYS A 30 -3.50 -2.59 9.22
C LYS A 30 -4.99 -2.66 9.57
N ASP A 31 -5.33 -3.10 10.79
CA ASP A 31 -6.72 -3.22 11.23
C ASP A 31 -7.45 -1.87 11.36
N PHE A 32 -6.69 -0.79 11.50
CA PHE A 32 -7.20 0.59 11.54
C PHE A 32 -7.86 1.04 10.22
N HIS A 33 -7.53 0.42 9.09
CA HIS A 33 -8.05 0.82 7.78
C HIS A 33 -9.35 0.09 7.44
N GLY A 34 -10.30 0.78 6.81
CA GLY A 34 -11.61 0.25 6.48
C GLY A 34 -12.52 0.11 7.72
N SER A 35 -13.63 -0.61 7.56
CA SER A 35 -14.53 -0.88 8.69
C SER A 35 -13.89 -1.82 9.70
N LEU A 36 -14.33 -1.75 10.96
CA LEU A 36 -13.82 -2.61 12.02
C LEU A 36 -13.97 -4.08 11.63
N PRO A 37 -12.89 -4.87 11.76
CA PRO A 37 -12.94 -6.28 11.43
C PRO A 37 -13.93 -7.03 12.33
N GLN A 38 -14.80 -7.82 11.72
CA GLN A 38 -15.83 -8.60 12.41
C GLN A 38 -15.61 -10.10 12.22
N GLY A 39 -16.12 -10.90 13.15
CA GLY A 39 -16.09 -12.35 13.07
C GLY A 39 -15.00 -13.04 13.89
N GLU A 40 -15.01 -14.36 13.85
CA GLU A 40 -14.02 -15.22 14.50
C GLU A 40 -12.65 -15.03 13.85
N ARG A 41 -11.60 -14.97 14.65
CA ARG A 41 -10.24 -14.75 14.14
C ARG A 41 -9.72 -15.97 13.41
N LEU A 42 -9.36 -15.81 12.13
CA LEU A 42 -8.62 -16.77 11.32
C LEU A 42 -7.16 -16.31 11.24
N ASP A 43 -6.31 -16.89 12.07
CA ASP A 43 -4.90 -16.46 12.25
C ASP A 43 -3.97 -17.18 11.26
N THR A 44 -3.39 -16.44 10.34
CA THR A 44 -2.50 -16.98 9.31
C THR A 44 -1.04 -17.08 9.75
N ARG A 45 -0.66 -16.56 10.91
CA ARG A 45 0.75 -16.47 11.36
C ARG A 45 1.42 -17.82 11.56
N ALA A 46 0.65 -18.86 11.91
CA ALA A 46 1.18 -20.21 12.05
C ALA A 46 1.65 -20.80 10.70
N PHE A 47 1.16 -20.27 9.57
CA PHE A 47 1.53 -20.69 8.22
C PHE A 47 2.57 -19.75 7.62
N HIS A 48 3.84 -19.89 8.05
CA HIS A 48 4.94 -19.00 7.72
C HIS A 48 6.17 -19.75 7.16
N GLY A 49 7.14 -18.99 6.64
CA GLY A 49 8.43 -19.45 6.11
C GLY A 49 8.60 -19.12 4.62
N ILE A 50 9.86 -19.05 4.20
CA ILE A 50 10.23 -18.95 2.79
C ILE A 50 10.08 -20.34 2.17
N VAL A 51 9.38 -20.43 1.05
CA VAL A 51 9.16 -21.68 0.31
C VAL A 51 10.29 -21.92 -0.68
N SER A 52 10.63 -20.88 -1.45
CA SER A 52 11.75 -20.89 -2.38
C SER A 52 12.27 -19.46 -2.58
N TYR A 53 13.54 -19.34 -2.89
CA TYR A 53 14.15 -18.08 -3.25
C TYR A 53 15.25 -18.33 -4.28
N GLU A 54 15.05 -17.76 -5.47
CA GLU A 54 15.97 -17.84 -6.60
C GLU A 54 16.49 -16.43 -6.92
N PRO A 55 17.61 -16.02 -6.28
CA PRO A 55 18.13 -14.65 -6.45
C PRO A 55 18.50 -14.30 -7.89
N SER A 56 18.97 -15.26 -8.68
CA SER A 56 19.32 -15.07 -10.09
C SER A 56 18.09 -14.78 -10.97
N GLU A 57 16.94 -15.35 -10.61
CA GLU A 57 15.67 -15.17 -11.28
C GLU A 57 14.85 -13.99 -10.71
N LEU A 58 15.33 -13.36 -9.64
CA LEU A 58 14.66 -12.28 -8.94
C LEU A 58 13.25 -12.66 -8.44
N VAL A 59 13.10 -13.88 -7.93
CA VAL A 59 11.82 -14.41 -7.46
C VAL A 59 11.96 -15.03 -6.09
N VAL A 60 11.06 -14.67 -5.18
CA VAL A 60 10.90 -15.28 -3.87
C VAL A 60 9.45 -15.75 -3.69
N THR A 61 9.27 -16.94 -3.13
CA THR A 61 7.97 -17.47 -2.72
C THR A 61 7.95 -17.63 -1.21
N ALA A 62 6.97 -17.00 -0.56
CA ALA A 62 6.82 -17.03 0.89
C ALA A 62 5.38 -17.37 1.28
N ARG A 63 5.22 -18.03 2.43
CA ARG A 63 3.91 -18.25 3.05
C ARG A 63 3.38 -16.96 3.64
N ALA A 64 2.06 -16.80 3.64
CA ALA A 64 1.39 -15.56 3.99
C ALA A 64 1.63 -15.10 5.43
N GLY A 65 1.81 -16.01 6.38
CA GLY A 65 2.13 -15.71 7.77
C GLY A 65 3.57 -15.29 8.05
N THR A 66 4.45 -15.34 7.05
CA THR A 66 5.86 -14.94 7.21
C THR A 66 5.93 -13.47 7.62
N PRO A 67 6.67 -13.11 8.69
CA PRO A 67 6.91 -11.72 9.03
C PRO A 67 7.57 -10.98 7.85
N LEU A 68 7.07 -9.80 7.53
CA LEU A 68 7.58 -8.99 6.41
C LEU A 68 9.07 -8.65 6.62
N ALA A 69 9.45 -8.29 7.84
CA ALA A 69 10.84 -8.01 8.20
C ALA A 69 11.77 -9.22 7.98
N THR A 70 11.28 -10.45 8.19
CA THR A 70 12.05 -11.67 7.90
C THR A 70 12.28 -11.84 6.41
N LEU A 71 11.27 -11.59 5.59
CA LEU A 71 11.43 -11.62 4.13
C LEU A 71 12.43 -10.58 3.66
N GLU A 72 12.31 -9.33 4.13
CA GLU A 72 13.21 -8.24 3.75
C GLU A 72 14.66 -8.52 4.19
N ALA A 73 14.87 -9.12 5.36
CA ALA A 73 16.21 -9.51 5.82
C ALA A 73 16.84 -10.55 4.89
N VAL A 74 16.10 -11.57 4.49
CA VAL A 74 16.58 -12.61 3.55
C VAL A 74 16.92 -12.00 2.17
N LEU A 75 16.12 -11.04 1.69
CA LEU A 75 16.39 -10.33 0.44
C LEU A 75 17.66 -9.47 0.54
N ALA A 76 17.82 -8.76 1.67
CA ALA A 76 18.98 -7.91 1.91
C ALA A 76 20.32 -8.66 1.91
N GLU A 77 20.36 -9.91 2.37
CA GLU A 77 21.55 -10.79 2.28
C GLU A 77 22.04 -11.01 0.83
N LYS A 78 21.14 -10.87 -0.14
CA LYS A 78 21.42 -10.98 -1.57
C LYS A 78 21.42 -9.61 -2.29
N HIS A 79 21.49 -8.52 -1.54
CA HIS A 79 21.40 -7.15 -2.08
C HIS A 79 20.15 -6.94 -2.94
N GLN A 80 19.03 -7.52 -2.54
CA GLN A 80 17.73 -7.38 -3.19
C GLN A 80 16.71 -6.75 -2.24
N CYS A 81 15.60 -6.24 -2.79
CA CYS A 81 14.57 -5.58 -2.02
C CYS A 81 13.19 -5.75 -2.65
N LEU A 82 12.16 -5.39 -1.88
CA LEU A 82 10.80 -5.13 -2.36
C LEU A 82 10.74 -3.68 -2.83
N PRO A 83 10.80 -3.39 -4.15
CA PRO A 83 11.01 -2.02 -4.62
C PRO A 83 9.82 -1.09 -4.37
N PHE A 84 8.62 -1.65 -4.20
CA PHE A 84 7.39 -0.91 -3.89
C PHE A 84 7.31 -0.43 -2.42
N GLU A 85 8.32 -0.72 -1.60
CA GLU A 85 8.50 -0.24 -0.23
C GLU A 85 7.21 -0.41 0.61
N PRO A 86 6.78 -1.64 0.92
CA PRO A 86 5.53 -1.87 1.63
C PRO A 86 5.56 -1.27 3.04
N PRO A 87 4.52 -0.52 3.47
CA PRO A 87 4.48 0.00 4.83
C PRO A 87 4.24 -1.13 5.84
N HIS A 88 4.97 -1.07 6.94
CA HIS A 88 4.87 -2.06 8.03
C HIS A 88 3.73 -1.72 9.00
N PHE A 89 3.65 -0.48 9.46
CA PHE A 89 2.74 -0.01 10.51
C PHE A 89 2.84 -0.83 11.81
N GLY A 90 4.01 -1.41 12.06
CA GLY A 90 4.31 -2.17 13.26
C GLY A 90 5.07 -3.48 13.00
N PRO A 91 5.65 -4.08 14.04
CA PRO A 91 6.57 -5.23 13.91
C PRO A 91 5.86 -6.53 13.48
N GLY A 92 4.53 -6.61 13.63
CA GLY A 92 3.75 -7.81 13.30
C GLY A 92 3.32 -7.93 11.83
N SER A 93 3.73 -7.04 10.93
CA SER A 93 3.33 -7.10 9.53
C SER A 93 3.75 -8.42 8.88
N THR A 94 2.84 -9.05 8.10
CA THR A 94 3.09 -10.31 7.41
C THR A 94 3.03 -10.14 5.89
N VAL A 95 3.66 -11.05 5.16
CA VAL A 95 3.67 -11.08 3.68
C VAL A 95 2.25 -11.13 3.12
N GLY A 96 1.38 -12.01 3.63
CA GLY A 96 -0.01 -12.09 3.18
C GLY A 96 -0.80 -10.82 3.50
N GLY A 97 -0.59 -10.23 4.68
CA GLY A 97 -1.21 -8.95 5.06
C GLY A 97 -0.74 -7.78 4.20
N MET A 98 0.53 -7.76 3.80
CA MET A 98 1.12 -6.78 2.89
C MET A 98 0.45 -6.84 1.52
N VAL A 99 0.35 -8.05 0.93
CA VAL A 99 -0.30 -8.24 -0.37
C VAL A 99 -1.80 -7.95 -0.28
N ALA A 100 -2.48 -8.48 0.73
CA ALA A 100 -3.92 -8.25 0.92
C ALA A 100 -4.27 -6.76 1.04
N ALA A 101 -3.44 -5.97 1.73
CA ALA A 101 -3.63 -4.53 1.84
C ALA A 101 -3.29 -3.77 0.54
N GLY A 102 -2.33 -4.28 -0.25
CA GLY A 102 -1.93 -3.68 -1.52
C GLY A 102 -1.30 -2.29 -1.39
N LEU A 103 -0.85 -1.91 -0.18
CA LEU A 103 -0.25 -0.60 0.09
C LEU A 103 1.21 -0.58 -0.34
N SER A 104 1.63 0.54 -0.90
CA SER A 104 2.99 0.79 -1.37
C SER A 104 3.49 2.11 -0.81
N GLY A 105 4.81 2.19 -0.60
CA GLY A 105 5.47 3.36 -0.05
C GLY A 105 5.81 4.45 -1.08
N PRO A 106 6.75 5.34 -0.74
CA PRO A 106 7.06 6.55 -1.51
C PRO A 106 7.50 6.30 -2.96
N ALA A 107 8.18 5.16 -3.23
CA ALA A 107 8.68 4.83 -4.54
C ALA A 107 7.61 4.41 -5.58
N ARG A 108 6.36 4.18 -5.15
CA ARG A 108 5.30 3.60 -5.99
C ARG A 108 5.13 4.27 -7.36
N ALA A 109 5.23 5.59 -7.44
CA ALA A 109 5.04 6.31 -8.70
C ALA A 109 6.10 5.96 -9.75
N SER A 110 7.29 5.57 -9.32
CA SER A 110 8.43 5.26 -10.20
C SER A 110 8.59 3.76 -10.46
N VAL A 111 8.27 2.91 -9.48
CA VAL A 111 8.55 1.47 -9.54
C VAL A 111 7.30 0.61 -9.74
N GLY A 112 6.11 1.16 -9.53
CA GLY A 112 4.85 0.40 -9.53
C GLY A 112 4.37 0.01 -8.14
N ALA A 113 3.22 -0.67 -8.08
CA ALA A 113 2.54 -1.06 -6.86
C ALA A 113 2.80 -2.54 -6.51
N VAL A 114 2.43 -2.97 -5.30
CA VAL A 114 2.48 -4.37 -4.85
C VAL A 114 1.98 -5.34 -5.93
N ARG A 115 0.82 -5.05 -6.54
CA ARG A 115 0.21 -5.91 -7.56
C ARG A 115 1.10 -6.17 -8.79
N ASP A 116 2.00 -5.24 -9.10
CA ASP A 116 2.88 -5.34 -10.27
C ASP A 116 4.05 -6.30 -10.02
N TYR A 117 4.25 -6.70 -8.76
CA TYR A 117 5.29 -7.62 -8.30
C TYR A 117 4.76 -8.99 -7.88
N VAL A 118 3.44 -9.17 -7.81
CA VAL A 118 2.82 -10.49 -7.55
C VAL A 118 2.82 -11.30 -8.83
N LEU A 119 3.60 -12.39 -8.86
CA LEU A 119 3.72 -13.32 -9.99
C LEU A 119 2.69 -14.45 -9.90
N GLY A 120 2.42 -14.89 -8.68
CA GLY A 120 1.47 -15.96 -8.39
C GLY A 120 1.12 -16.01 -6.92
N LEU A 121 0.04 -16.71 -6.60
CA LEU A 121 -0.34 -16.96 -5.22
C LEU A 121 -1.15 -18.24 -5.07
N LYS A 122 -1.21 -18.76 -3.84
CA LYS A 122 -2.17 -19.78 -3.43
C LYS A 122 -3.21 -19.14 -2.51
N LEU A 123 -4.45 -19.52 -2.71
CA LEU A 123 -5.62 -18.95 -2.04
C LEU A 123 -6.50 -20.06 -1.49
N LEU A 124 -6.97 -19.91 -0.26
CA LEU A 124 -8.07 -20.71 0.29
C LEU A 124 -9.37 -19.89 0.14
N ASN A 125 -10.31 -20.38 -0.69
CA ASN A 125 -11.56 -19.70 -0.96
C ASN A 125 -12.66 -20.04 0.06
N GLY A 126 -13.85 -19.43 -0.05
CA GLY A 126 -14.98 -19.66 0.86
C GLY A 126 -15.63 -21.05 0.77
N ARG A 127 -15.22 -21.88 -0.21
CA ARG A 127 -15.59 -23.30 -0.29
C ARG A 127 -14.58 -24.22 0.37
N ALA A 128 -13.57 -23.67 1.05
CA ALA A 128 -12.42 -24.38 1.61
C ALA A 128 -11.60 -25.14 0.52
N GLU A 129 -11.58 -24.62 -0.71
CA GLU A 129 -10.75 -25.11 -1.81
C GLU A 129 -9.41 -24.34 -1.81
N HIS A 130 -8.31 -25.08 -1.87
CA HIS A 130 -6.97 -24.49 -1.94
C HIS A 130 -6.54 -24.39 -3.41
N LEU A 131 -6.56 -23.18 -3.96
CA LEU A 131 -6.39 -22.87 -5.37
C LEU A 131 -5.03 -22.20 -5.60
N ALA A 132 -4.40 -22.47 -6.74
CA ALA A 132 -3.18 -21.82 -7.18
C ALA A 132 -3.45 -20.98 -8.44
N PHE A 133 -2.94 -19.75 -8.45
CA PHE A 133 -3.07 -18.81 -9.57
C PHE A 133 -1.71 -18.22 -9.91
N GLY A 134 -1.43 -18.09 -11.22
CA GLY A 134 -0.12 -17.64 -11.69
C GLY A 134 0.97 -18.67 -11.41
N GLY A 135 2.20 -18.21 -11.27
CA GLY A 135 3.37 -19.07 -11.04
C GLY A 135 4.57 -18.28 -10.56
N GLN A 136 5.77 -18.76 -10.91
CA GLN A 136 7.05 -18.09 -10.64
C GLN A 136 7.62 -17.44 -11.91
N VAL A 137 6.88 -17.47 -13.01
CA VAL A 137 7.33 -16.92 -14.30
C VAL A 137 6.86 -15.47 -14.47
N MET A 138 7.70 -14.65 -15.08
CA MET A 138 7.43 -13.21 -15.27
C MET A 138 6.31 -12.91 -16.26
N LYS A 139 5.91 -13.87 -17.09
CA LYS A 139 4.84 -13.71 -18.08
C LYS A 139 3.82 -14.84 -17.94
N ASN A 140 2.66 -14.53 -17.35
CA ASN A 140 1.50 -15.39 -17.43
C ASN A 140 0.78 -15.10 -18.76
N VAL A 141 0.58 -16.13 -19.59
CA VAL A 141 -0.02 -15.99 -20.93
C VAL A 141 -1.39 -16.65 -21.05
N ALA A 142 -1.87 -17.33 -19.99
CA ALA A 142 -3.14 -18.05 -20.00
C ALA A 142 -4.00 -17.72 -18.78
N GLY A 143 -5.27 -17.43 -19.02
CA GLY A 143 -6.28 -17.21 -17.99
C GLY A 143 -6.29 -15.78 -17.41
N TYR A 144 -7.20 -15.58 -16.48
CA TYR A 144 -7.33 -14.30 -15.75
C TYR A 144 -6.22 -14.14 -14.72
N ASP A 145 -5.75 -12.92 -14.53
CA ASP A 145 -4.74 -12.59 -13.51
C ASP A 145 -5.38 -12.44 -12.12
N VAL A 146 -5.77 -13.56 -11.56
CA VAL A 146 -6.35 -13.61 -10.21
C VAL A 146 -5.34 -13.23 -9.15
N SER A 147 -4.04 -13.50 -9.38
CA SER A 147 -2.98 -13.17 -8.43
C SER A 147 -2.94 -11.67 -8.14
N ARG A 148 -3.02 -10.84 -9.18
CA ARG A 148 -3.05 -9.39 -9.04
C ARG A 148 -4.37 -8.86 -8.49
N LEU A 149 -5.48 -9.56 -8.72
CA LEU A 149 -6.78 -9.21 -8.16
C LEU A 149 -6.76 -9.29 -6.62
N MET A 150 -6.03 -10.25 -6.05
CA MET A 150 -5.94 -10.42 -4.60
C MET A 150 -5.12 -9.32 -3.91
N ALA A 151 -4.23 -8.64 -4.66
CA ALA A 151 -3.47 -7.51 -4.12
C ALA A 151 -4.37 -6.29 -3.93
N GLY A 152 -4.62 -5.95 -2.67
CA GLY A 152 -5.54 -4.87 -2.28
C GLY A 152 -6.99 -5.31 -2.07
N ALA A 153 -7.28 -6.62 -2.08
CA ALA A 153 -8.62 -7.15 -1.80
C ALA A 153 -8.96 -7.23 -0.29
N TRP A 154 -8.04 -6.90 0.59
CA TRP A 154 -8.22 -6.88 2.06
C TRP A 154 -8.78 -8.19 2.65
N GLY A 155 -8.51 -9.31 1.98
CA GLY A 155 -9.00 -10.63 2.39
C GLY A 155 -10.50 -10.84 2.20
N THR A 156 -11.18 -10.00 1.43
CA THR A 156 -12.63 -10.15 1.17
C THR A 156 -12.96 -11.21 0.12
N LEU A 157 -11.95 -11.73 -0.58
CA LEU A 157 -12.09 -12.75 -1.62
C LEU A 157 -11.50 -14.12 -1.21
N GLY A 158 -10.83 -14.19 -0.07
CA GLY A 158 -10.23 -15.44 0.41
C GLY A 158 -8.96 -15.22 1.24
N VAL A 159 -8.43 -16.32 1.75
CA VAL A 159 -7.23 -16.35 2.57
C VAL A 159 -6.02 -16.59 1.68
N ILE A 160 -5.16 -15.59 1.51
CA ILE A 160 -3.86 -15.78 0.86
C ILE A 160 -3.03 -16.71 1.75
N THR A 161 -2.53 -17.80 1.19
CA THR A 161 -1.69 -18.77 1.92
C THR A 161 -0.24 -18.69 1.49
N GLU A 162 0.06 -18.47 0.22
CA GLU A 162 1.41 -18.39 -0.33
C GLU A 162 1.46 -17.32 -1.43
N VAL A 163 2.59 -16.62 -1.57
CA VAL A 163 2.77 -15.59 -2.60
C VAL A 163 4.15 -15.74 -3.22
N SER A 164 4.20 -15.69 -4.56
CA SER A 164 5.43 -15.54 -5.34
C SER A 164 5.57 -14.08 -5.75
N LEU A 165 6.69 -13.47 -5.36
CA LEU A 165 6.97 -12.05 -5.58
C LEU A 165 8.20 -11.89 -6.46
N LYS A 166 8.11 -10.98 -7.43
CA LYS A 166 9.27 -10.42 -8.08
C LYS A 166 9.99 -9.47 -7.12
N VAL A 167 11.31 -9.57 -7.07
CA VAL A 167 12.18 -8.67 -6.32
C VAL A 167 13.12 -7.93 -7.27
N LEU A 168 13.80 -6.90 -6.82
CA LEU A 168 14.80 -6.19 -7.62
C LEU A 168 16.11 -6.05 -6.83
N PRO A 169 17.25 -5.96 -7.52
CA PRO A 169 18.50 -5.56 -6.89
C PRO A 169 18.37 -4.17 -6.25
N VAL A 170 19.04 -3.96 -5.13
CA VAL A 170 19.19 -2.62 -4.54
C VAL A 170 19.97 -1.74 -5.53
N ALA A 171 19.49 -0.52 -5.76
CA ALA A 171 20.13 0.40 -6.68
C ALA A 171 21.56 0.73 -6.20
N PRO A 172 22.56 0.80 -7.11
CA PRO A 172 23.97 1.05 -6.73
C PRO A 172 24.22 2.47 -6.22
N ALA A 173 23.32 3.42 -6.51
CA ALA A 173 23.41 4.77 -5.98
C ALA A 173 22.04 5.33 -5.59
N GLU A 174 22.07 6.16 -4.57
CA GLU A 174 20.93 6.95 -4.09
C GLU A 174 21.37 8.37 -3.76
N ALA A 175 20.52 9.35 -3.99
CA ALA A 175 20.67 10.70 -3.49
C ALA A 175 19.29 11.30 -3.15
N THR A 176 19.22 12.12 -2.13
CA THR A 176 18.06 12.94 -1.81
C THR A 176 18.40 14.41 -2.00
N LEU A 177 17.57 15.12 -2.76
CA LEU A 177 17.66 16.55 -2.99
C LEU A 177 16.52 17.27 -2.26
N ARG A 178 16.86 18.37 -1.58
CA ARG A 178 15.93 19.24 -0.86
C ARG A 178 15.77 20.55 -1.61
N PHE A 179 14.53 21.02 -1.69
CA PHE A 179 14.17 22.31 -2.30
C PHE A 179 13.17 23.04 -1.41
N GLU A 180 13.46 24.28 -1.04
CA GLU A 180 12.48 25.16 -0.41
C GLU A 180 11.62 25.79 -1.51
N CYS A 181 10.35 25.39 -1.58
CA CYS A 181 9.44 25.88 -2.61
C CYS A 181 7.97 25.61 -2.25
N SER A 182 7.08 26.49 -2.73
CA SER A 182 5.64 26.31 -2.56
C SER A 182 5.14 25.00 -3.20
N GLN A 183 3.97 24.51 -2.75
CA GLN A 183 3.33 23.33 -3.33
C GLN A 183 3.14 23.45 -4.85
N ALA A 184 2.74 24.64 -5.33
CA ALA A 184 2.53 24.87 -6.77
C ALA A 184 3.84 24.71 -7.56
N GLU A 185 4.93 25.25 -7.05
CA GLU A 185 6.24 25.13 -7.66
C GLU A 185 6.77 23.68 -7.58
N ALA A 186 6.54 22.98 -6.47
CA ALA A 186 6.91 21.57 -6.31
C ALA A 186 6.20 20.69 -7.35
N LEU A 187 4.88 20.85 -7.52
CA LEU A 187 4.10 20.10 -8.51
C LEU A 187 4.59 20.39 -9.93
N ARG A 188 4.87 21.66 -10.25
CA ARG A 188 5.39 22.07 -11.57
C ARG A 188 6.73 21.41 -11.86
N ARG A 189 7.67 21.42 -10.89
CA ARG A 189 8.99 20.77 -11.01
C ARG A 189 8.87 19.26 -11.18
N LEU A 190 8.09 18.60 -10.32
CA LEU A 190 7.87 17.15 -10.39
C LEU A 190 7.30 16.73 -11.74
N HIS A 191 6.35 17.50 -12.28
CA HIS A 191 5.79 17.26 -13.61
C HIS A 191 6.85 17.43 -14.71
N ALA A 192 7.63 18.52 -14.67
CA ALA A 192 8.69 18.78 -15.65
C ALA A 192 9.79 17.70 -15.61
N TRP A 193 10.19 17.25 -14.42
CA TRP A 193 11.19 16.19 -14.23
C TRP A 193 10.64 14.81 -14.63
N GLY A 194 9.36 14.53 -14.39
CA GLY A 194 8.71 13.29 -14.82
C GLY A 194 8.71 13.07 -16.34
N GLY A 195 8.83 14.14 -17.14
CA GLY A 195 8.99 14.09 -18.58
C GLY A 195 10.44 13.93 -19.07
N GLN A 196 11.40 13.81 -18.17
CA GLN A 196 12.83 13.71 -18.48
C GLN A 196 13.39 12.33 -18.08
N PRO A 197 14.49 11.86 -18.68
CA PRO A 197 15.12 10.58 -18.33
C PRO A 197 15.94 10.68 -17.04
N LEU A 198 15.32 11.13 -15.95
CA LEU A 198 15.91 11.24 -14.64
C LEU A 198 15.63 9.99 -13.80
N PRO A 199 16.56 9.55 -12.95
CA PRO A 199 16.38 8.38 -12.10
C PRO A 199 15.51 8.72 -10.87
N LEU A 200 14.34 9.33 -11.09
CA LEU A 200 13.38 9.68 -10.04
C LEU A 200 12.89 8.40 -9.36
N ASN A 201 12.90 8.39 -8.05
CA ASN A 201 12.43 7.24 -7.28
C ASN A 201 11.26 7.59 -6.37
N ALA A 202 11.38 8.63 -5.55
CA ALA A 202 10.33 9.08 -4.64
C ALA A 202 10.30 10.60 -4.53
N SER A 203 9.18 11.14 -4.11
CA SER A 203 9.03 12.56 -3.79
C SER A 203 8.12 12.75 -2.59
N CYS A 204 8.42 13.74 -1.75
CA CYS A 204 7.60 14.17 -0.63
C CYS A 204 7.66 15.70 -0.54
N TRP A 205 6.52 16.36 -0.72
CA TRP A 205 6.38 17.77 -0.39
C TRP A 205 5.58 17.90 0.91
N VAL A 206 6.06 18.74 1.80
CA VAL A 206 5.43 18.94 3.11
C VAL A 206 5.56 20.40 3.55
N HIS A 207 4.50 20.90 4.19
CA HIS A 207 4.53 22.13 4.98
C HIS A 207 4.74 21.75 6.44
N ASP A 208 5.92 22.02 6.98
CA ASP A 208 6.26 21.69 8.37
C ASP A 208 7.07 22.82 9.00
N ALA A 209 6.79 23.13 10.27
CA ALA A 209 7.46 24.19 11.02
C ALA A 209 7.52 25.54 10.29
N GLY A 210 6.50 25.89 9.50
CA GLY A 210 6.40 27.13 8.74
C GLY A 210 7.23 27.14 7.44
N MET A 211 7.79 26.01 7.02
CA MET A 211 8.55 25.89 5.79
C MET A 211 7.90 24.92 4.80
N ASP A 212 7.85 25.33 3.55
CA ASP A 212 7.44 24.54 2.41
C ASP A 212 8.65 23.83 1.80
N THR A 213 8.71 22.52 1.89
CA THR A 213 9.88 21.75 1.46
C THR A 213 9.50 20.58 0.56
N LEU A 214 10.20 20.47 -0.57
CA LEU A 214 10.14 19.31 -1.46
C LEU A 214 11.42 18.48 -1.30
N TYR A 215 11.25 17.20 -0.97
CA TYR A 215 12.30 16.20 -1.02
C TYR A 215 12.12 15.30 -2.24
N VAL A 216 13.20 15.07 -3.00
CA VAL A 216 13.20 14.18 -4.17
C VAL A 216 14.32 13.16 -4.01
N ARG A 217 13.95 11.90 -3.99
CA ARG A 217 14.91 10.79 -3.95
C ARG A 217 15.17 10.27 -5.35
N LEU A 218 16.43 10.14 -5.70
CA LEU A 218 16.96 9.59 -6.92
C LEU A 218 17.56 8.21 -6.61
N ARG A 219 17.31 7.20 -7.45
CA ARG A 219 17.92 5.86 -7.33
C ARG A 219 18.24 5.31 -8.69
N GLY A 220 19.46 4.78 -8.89
CA GLY A 220 19.84 4.17 -10.15
C GLY A 220 21.34 3.99 -10.29
N ALA A 221 21.81 3.96 -11.55
CA ALA A 221 23.24 3.92 -11.84
C ALA A 221 23.96 5.16 -11.29
N VAL A 222 25.17 5.00 -10.77
CA VAL A 222 25.96 6.08 -10.14
C VAL A 222 26.05 7.31 -11.04
N ALA A 223 26.45 7.12 -12.32
CA ALA A 223 26.59 8.23 -13.26
C ALA A 223 25.26 8.96 -13.52
N ALA A 224 24.13 8.25 -13.55
CA ALA A 224 22.82 8.84 -13.76
C ALA A 224 22.36 9.66 -12.55
N VAL A 225 22.56 9.15 -11.34
CA VAL A 225 22.25 9.87 -10.10
C VAL A 225 23.08 11.14 -9.97
N GLU A 226 24.40 11.05 -10.21
CA GLU A 226 25.30 12.22 -10.15
C GLU A 226 24.99 13.28 -11.22
N ALA A 227 24.64 12.86 -12.43
CA ALA A 227 24.21 13.77 -13.49
C ALA A 227 22.89 14.46 -13.14
N ALA A 228 21.93 13.72 -12.59
CA ALA A 228 20.66 14.27 -12.15
C ALA A 228 20.81 15.28 -10.99
N CYS A 229 21.66 14.98 -10.01
CA CYS A 229 21.96 15.93 -8.92
C CYS A 229 22.50 17.27 -9.47
N ARG A 230 23.40 17.22 -10.45
CA ARG A 230 23.93 18.45 -11.08
C ARG A 230 22.88 19.21 -11.87
N SER A 231 22.04 18.52 -12.63
CA SER A 231 21.05 19.17 -13.51
C SER A 231 19.84 19.70 -12.78
N MET A 232 19.37 19.01 -11.75
CA MET A 232 18.21 19.41 -10.96
C MET A 232 18.53 20.51 -9.95
N GLY A 233 19.78 20.56 -9.47
CA GLY A 233 20.19 21.45 -8.40
C GLY A 233 19.57 21.03 -7.05
N GLY A 234 19.33 22.03 -6.18
CA GLY A 234 18.84 21.76 -4.83
C GLY A 234 19.97 21.39 -3.87
N GLU A 235 19.62 21.25 -2.61
CA GLU A 235 20.54 20.88 -1.54
C GLU A 235 20.61 19.35 -1.42
N ARG A 236 21.76 18.76 -1.71
CA ARG A 236 21.98 17.33 -1.53
C ARG A 236 22.06 17.00 -0.04
N GLN A 237 21.22 16.10 0.40
CA GLN A 237 21.17 15.63 1.77
C GLN A 237 22.14 14.47 1.98
N ASP A 238 22.61 14.30 3.22
CA ASP A 238 23.34 13.09 3.61
C ASP A 238 22.41 11.88 3.62
N ASN A 239 22.74 10.85 2.85
CA ASN A 239 21.89 9.69 2.69
C ASN A 239 21.62 8.94 4.00
N ALA A 240 22.61 8.89 4.91
CA ALA A 240 22.44 8.21 6.20
C ALA A 240 21.47 8.97 7.11
N ALA A 241 21.55 10.30 7.09
CA ALA A 241 20.67 11.16 7.87
C ALA A 241 19.21 11.06 7.41
N VAL A 242 18.94 11.06 6.09
CA VAL A 242 17.56 11.05 5.55
C VAL A 242 16.96 9.66 5.37
N ALA A 243 17.72 8.59 5.57
CA ALA A 243 17.22 7.23 5.44
C ALA A 243 16.06 6.93 6.42
N ALA A 244 16.18 7.43 7.65
CA ALA A 244 15.13 7.31 8.67
C ALA A 244 13.85 8.07 8.27
N ASP A 245 13.99 9.24 7.62
CA ASP A 245 12.85 10.04 7.18
C ASP A 245 12.07 9.36 6.05
N TRP A 246 12.77 8.73 5.08
CA TRP A 246 12.10 7.92 4.05
C TRP A 246 11.40 6.69 4.62
N ALA A 247 11.98 6.05 5.64
CA ALA A 247 11.30 4.98 6.37
C ALA A 247 10.07 5.51 7.13
N ALA A 248 10.19 6.67 7.78
CA ALA A 248 9.09 7.33 8.47
C ALA A 248 7.99 7.80 7.49
N CYS A 249 8.35 8.27 6.30
CA CYS A 249 7.39 8.57 5.22
C CYS A 249 6.62 7.31 4.81
N ARG A 250 7.33 6.20 4.56
CA ARG A 250 6.73 4.89 4.26
C ARG A 250 5.75 4.42 5.32
N ASP A 251 6.13 4.53 6.60
CA ASP A 251 5.36 4.01 7.73
C ASP A 251 4.43 5.06 8.37
N GLN A 252 4.34 6.27 7.79
CA GLN A 252 3.48 7.37 8.26
C GLN A 252 3.80 7.78 9.70
N THR A 253 5.09 7.87 10.03
CA THR A 253 5.59 8.29 11.34
C THR A 253 6.38 9.60 11.30
N LEU A 254 6.40 10.30 10.15
CA LEU A 254 6.94 11.66 10.09
C LEU A 254 6.23 12.59 11.09
N PRO A 255 6.90 13.64 11.60
CA PRO A 255 6.31 14.61 12.52
C PRO A 255 4.95 15.15 12.06
N TRP A 256 4.79 15.38 10.76
CA TRP A 256 3.55 15.83 10.16
C TRP A 256 2.36 14.87 10.47
N PHE A 257 2.54 13.54 10.34
CA PHE A 257 1.49 12.57 10.67
C PHE A 257 1.19 12.55 12.17
N ALA A 258 2.24 12.61 13.00
CA ALA A 258 2.10 12.59 14.46
C ALA A 258 1.36 13.85 14.98
N ALA A 259 1.64 15.02 14.40
CA ALA A 259 1.02 16.29 14.78
C ALA A 259 -0.50 16.26 14.55
N GLY A 260 -0.98 15.75 13.43
CA GLY A 260 -2.41 15.63 13.17
C GLY A 260 -3.11 14.63 14.09
N ALA A 261 -2.47 13.49 14.35
CA ALA A 261 -2.99 12.51 15.30
C ALA A 261 -3.11 13.11 16.72
N ALA A 262 -2.12 13.90 17.16
CA ALA A 262 -2.14 14.59 18.45
C ALA A 262 -3.26 15.66 18.55
N GLN A 263 -3.66 16.23 17.40
CA GLN A 263 -4.76 17.21 17.31
C GLN A 263 -6.14 16.57 17.14
N GLY A 264 -6.24 15.24 17.10
CA GLY A 264 -7.53 14.58 16.93
C GLY A 264 -8.05 14.58 15.49
N LEU A 265 -7.16 14.71 14.50
CA LEU A 265 -7.55 14.77 13.10
C LEU A 265 -7.59 13.39 12.46
N ASP A 266 -8.56 13.18 11.59
CA ASP A 266 -8.65 12.06 10.68
C ASP A 266 -7.58 12.17 9.60
N LEU A 267 -6.96 11.04 9.21
CA LEU A 267 -6.04 10.98 8.08
C LEU A 267 -6.78 10.50 6.83
N TRP A 268 -6.85 11.35 5.83
CA TRP A 268 -7.45 11.10 4.53
C TRP A 268 -6.39 10.83 3.47
N ARG A 269 -6.66 9.86 2.60
CA ARG A 269 -5.85 9.54 1.44
C ARG A 269 -6.59 9.95 0.18
N LEU A 270 -6.05 10.91 -0.55
CA LEU A 270 -6.55 11.33 -1.85
C LEU A 270 -5.63 10.76 -2.95
N SER A 271 -6.20 9.91 -3.80
CA SER A 271 -5.52 9.37 -4.99
C SER A 271 -5.99 10.16 -6.20
N LEU A 272 -5.08 10.90 -6.83
CA LEU A 272 -5.39 11.90 -7.84
C LEU A 272 -4.56 11.67 -9.11
N PRO A 273 -4.94 12.22 -10.27
CA PRO A 273 -4.02 12.38 -11.38
C PRO A 273 -2.79 13.19 -10.94
N ALA A 274 -1.59 12.78 -11.33
CA ALA A 274 -0.35 13.46 -10.96
C ALA A 274 -0.31 14.93 -11.41
N THR A 275 -1.04 15.25 -12.46
CA THR A 275 -1.20 16.62 -13.03
C THR A 275 -2.17 17.52 -12.28
N THR A 276 -2.84 17.01 -11.24
CA THR A 276 -3.79 17.81 -10.45
C THR A 276 -3.08 19.00 -9.79
N PRO A 277 -3.52 20.26 -10.04
CA PRO A 277 -2.93 21.44 -9.44
C PRO A 277 -3.14 21.50 -7.92
N VAL A 278 -2.63 22.53 -7.27
CA VAL A 278 -2.99 22.83 -5.88
C VAL A 278 -4.51 22.94 -5.77
N MET A 279 -5.07 22.26 -4.78
CA MET A 279 -6.53 22.26 -4.54
C MET A 279 -6.86 23.21 -3.39
N ALA A 280 -7.99 23.88 -3.51
CA ALA A 280 -8.58 24.63 -2.40
C ALA A 280 -9.19 23.61 -1.42
N LEU A 281 -8.51 23.38 -0.31
CA LEU A 281 -9.00 22.51 0.77
C LEU A 281 -10.15 23.22 1.52
N PRO A 282 -11.02 22.47 2.22
CA PRO A 282 -12.04 23.07 3.08
C PRO A 282 -11.45 23.98 4.16
N ASP A 283 -12.22 24.92 4.64
CA ASP A 283 -11.79 25.85 5.70
C ASP A 283 -11.30 25.11 6.94
N GLY A 284 -10.18 25.55 7.50
CA GLY A 284 -9.56 24.95 8.66
C GLY A 284 -8.71 23.70 8.39
N VAL A 285 -8.64 23.23 7.14
CA VAL A 285 -7.81 22.10 6.75
C VAL A 285 -6.42 22.60 6.32
N ALA A 286 -5.39 22.12 6.99
CA ALA A 286 -3.99 22.48 6.70
C ALA A 286 -3.51 21.94 5.33
N PRO A 287 -2.41 22.49 4.77
CA PRO A 287 -1.81 21.97 3.54
C PRO A 287 -1.51 20.47 3.63
N PRO A 288 -1.70 19.70 2.52
CA PRO A 288 -1.51 18.27 2.50
C PRO A 288 -0.02 17.91 2.51
N LEU A 289 0.32 16.69 2.90
CA LEU A 289 1.58 16.07 2.51
C LEU A 289 1.39 15.44 1.13
N VAL A 290 2.30 15.69 0.19
CA VAL A 290 2.17 15.28 -1.21
C VAL A 290 3.28 14.29 -1.59
N GLU A 291 2.88 13.11 -2.02
CA GLU A 291 3.77 12.04 -2.49
C GLU A 291 3.46 11.64 -3.95
N TRP A 292 4.18 10.65 -4.45
CA TRP A 292 3.99 10.01 -5.75
C TRP A 292 3.92 11.02 -6.89
N GLN A 293 4.84 11.98 -6.88
CA GLN A 293 4.93 13.03 -7.91
C GLN A 293 3.63 13.83 -8.08
N GLY A 294 2.87 14.02 -6.99
CA GLY A 294 1.61 14.76 -6.98
C GLY A 294 0.34 13.89 -7.00
N ALA A 295 0.47 12.58 -7.24
CA ALA A 295 -0.67 11.68 -7.36
C ALA A 295 -1.25 11.22 -6.02
N LEU A 296 -0.52 11.30 -4.94
CA LEU A 296 -1.00 11.01 -3.59
C LEU A 296 -0.94 12.26 -2.73
N ARG A 297 -2.06 12.58 -2.10
CA ARG A 297 -2.12 13.66 -1.11
C ARG A 297 -2.71 13.12 0.18
N TRP A 298 -1.96 13.25 1.25
CA TRP A 298 -2.43 12.99 2.59
C TRP A 298 -3.01 14.28 3.16
N VAL A 299 -4.24 14.22 3.65
CA VAL A 299 -4.93 15.37 4.23
C VAL A 299 -5.34 15.02 5.65
N GLN A 300 -5.06 15.93 6.58
CA GLN A 300 -5.50 15.84 7.96
C GLN A 300 -6.68 16.78 8.15
N ALA A 301 -7.82 16.24 8.56
CA ALA A 301 -9.04 17.01 8.70
C ALA A 301 -9.82 16.58 9.94
N ALA A 302 -10.52 17.51 10.58
CA ALA A 302 -11.44 17.19 11.65
C ALA A 302 -12.57 16.28 11.15
N PRO A 303 -13.18 15.44 12.01
CA PRO A 303 -14.37 14.68 11.64
C PRO A 303 -15.46 15.57 11.04
N GLY A 304 -16.17 15.08 10.02
CA GLY A 304 -17.22 15.84 9.32
C GLY A 304 -16.81 16.36 7.94
N HIS A 305 -15.54 16.34 7.57
CA HIS A 305 -15.08 16.79 6.24
C HIS A 305 -15.21 15.74 5.11
N ALA A 306 -15.74 14.54 5.41
CA ALA A 306 -15.78 13.41 4.48
C ALA A 306 -16.37 13.78 3.11
N GLN A 307 -17.59 14.35 3.09
CA GLN A 307 -18.27 14.70 1.84
C GLN A 307 -17.48 15.74 1.03
N ALA A 308 -16.93 16.75 1.68
CA ALA A 308 -16.15 17.80 1.02
C ALA A 308 -14.87 17.24 0.39
N LEU A 309 -14.17 16.31 1.07
CA LEU A 309 -12.96 15.68 0.55
C LEU A 309 -13.28 14.69 -0.58
N HIS A 310 -14.37 13.93 -0.51
CA HIS A 310 -14.84 13.09 -1.61
C HIS A 310 -15.18 13.93 -2.85
N ASP A 311 -15.94 15.02 -2.70
CA ASP A 311 -16.31 15.88 -3.81
C ASP A 311 -15.09 16.57 -4.43
N LEU A 312 -14.14 17.00 -3.59
CA LEU A 312 -12.90 17.61 -4.04
C LEU A 312 -12.06 16.64 -4.88
N ALA A 313 -11.87 15.42 -4.38
CA ALA A 313 -11.10 14.39 -5.09
C ALA A 313 -11.78 13.97 -6.41
N ARG A 314 -13.10 13.79 -6.40
CA ARG A 314 -13.90 13.42 -7.57
C ARG A 314 -13.85 14.53 -8.64
N LYS A 315 -13.97 15.81 -8.24
CA LYS A 315 -13.83 16.95 -9.15
C LYS A 315 -12.46 17.00 -9.82
N ALA A 316 -11.42 16.54 -9.11
CA ALA A 316 -10.08 16.42 -9.65
C ALA A 316 -9.86 15.14 -10.50
N GLY A 317 -10.87 14.29 -10.68
CA GLY A 317 -10.77 13.03 -11.42
C GLY A 317 -10.13 11.89 -10.64
N GLY A 318 -10.12 11.97 -9.32
CA GLY A 318 -9.56 10.97 -8.41
C GLY A 318 -10.57 10.45 -7.40
N SER A 319 -10.08 9.95 -6.29
CA SER A 319 -10.88 9.43 -5.17
C SER A 319 -10.27 9.79 -3.82
N ALA A 320 -11.11 9.88 -2.80
CA ALA A 320 -10.70 10.05 -1.41
C ALA A 320 -11.09 8.81 -0.59
N SER A 321 -10.31 8.51 0.43
CA SER A 321 -10.67 7.52 1.43
C SER A 321 -10.19 7.93 2.82
N LEU A 322 -11.01 7.68 3.83
CA LEU A 322 -10.60 7.80 5.22
C LEU A 322 -9.60 6.68 5.52
N PHE A 323 -8.34 7.04 5.60
CA PHE A 323 -7.26 6.07 5.78
C PHE A 323 -7.14 5.64 7.24
N ARG A 324 -7.18 6.62 8.16
CA ARG A 324 -7.14 6.37 9.61
C ARG A 324 -8.07 7.34 10.31
N ALA A 325 -9.08 6.80 10.99
CA ALA A 325 -9.96 7.60 11.84
C ALA A 325 -9.27 7.94 13.16
N HIS A 326 -9.55 9.11 13.72
CA HIS A 326 -9.19 9.45 15.08
C HIS A 326 -10.30 9.01 16.06
N GLY A 327 -9.89 8.41 17.18
CA GLY A 327 -10.81 8.00 18.25
C GLY A 327 -11.63 6.74 17.93
N ALA A 328 -12.77 6.61 18.61
CA ALA A 328 -13.69 5.50 18.38
C ALA A 328 -14.29 5.62 16.99
N ASP A 329 -14.16 4.56 16.22
CA ASP A 329 -14.59 4.49 14.83
C ASP A 329 -16.11 4.47 14.71
N THR A 330 -16.71 5.64 14.49
CA THR A 330 -18.13 5.81 14.22
C THR A 330 -18.46 6.04 12.74
N ALA A 331 -17.43 6.13 11.88
CA ALA A 331 -17.63 6.37 10.46
C ALA A 331 -18.25 5.14 9.78
N SER A 332 -19.35 5.35 9.05
CA SER A 332 -19.96 4.31 8.23
C SER A 332 -19.05 3.96 7.04
N ALA A 333 -19.21 2.78 6.46
CA ALA A 333 -18.50 2.39 5.24
C ALA A 333 -18.69 3.42 4.10
N GLU A 334 -19.89 4.01 3.99
CA GLU A 334 -20.23 5.02 3.00
C GLU A 334 -19.45 6.33 3.14
N THR A 335 -19.04 6.67 4.37
CA THR A 335 -18.22 7.87 4.61
C THR A 335 -16.72 7.59 4.53
N ARG A 336 -16.28 6.32 4.58
CA ARG A 336 -14.88 5.94 4.52
C ARG A 336 -14.33 5.88 3.10
N PHE A 337 -15.15 5.40 2.17
CA PHE A 337 -14.73 5.17 0.79
C PHE A 337 -15.59 5.98 -0.17
N ASP A 338 -15.02 6.34 -1.31
CA ASP A 338 -15.78 6.94 -2.40
C ASP A 338 -16.85 5.96 -2.92
N SER A 339 -17.98 6.51 -3.35
CA SER A 339 -19.02 5.74 -3.99
C SER A 339 -18.51 5.17 -5.32
N ILE A 340 -18.73 3.88 -5.55
CA ILE A 340 -18.44 3.19 -6.81
C ILE A 340 -19.69 3.17 -7.69
N SER A 341 -19.49 3.17 -9.01
CA SER A 341 -20.62 3.09 -9.95
C SER A 341 -21.41 1.79 -9.78
N PRO A 342 -22.72 1.78 -10.08
CA PRO A 342 -23.55 0.57 -10.01
C PRO A 342 -22.97 -0.60 -10.82
N ALA A 343 -22.39 -0.32 -11.99
CA ALA A 343 -21.75 -1.36 -12.81
C ALA A 343 -20.54 -1.99 -12.12
N LEU A 344 -19.68 -1.17 -11.50
CA LEU A 344 -18.52 -1.66 -10.76
C LEU A 344 -18.95 -2.42 -9.49
N ARG A 345 -19.97 -1.97 -8.79
CA ARG A 345 -20.57 -2.67 -7.65
C ARG A 345 -21.03 -4.07 -8.03
N ALA A 346 -21.78 -4.20 -9.13
CA ALA A 346 -22.24 -5.49 -9.63
C ALA A 346 -21.09 -6.44 -10.01
N ILE A 347 -19.95 -5.91 -10.47
CA ILE A 347 -18.73 -6.71 -10.71
C ILE A 347 -18.14 -7.20 -9.40
N HIS A 348 -18.00 -6.33 -8.40
CA HIS A 348 -17.50 -6.70 -7.08
C HIS A 348 -18.37 -7.77 -6.40
N GLU A 349 -19.68 -7.62 -6.47
CA GLU A 349 -20.62 -8.61 -5.91
C GLU A 349 -20.47 -9.99 -6.57
N ARG A 350 -20.37 -10.03 -7.91
CA ARG A 350 -20.13 -11.29 -8.64
C ARG A 350 -18.78 -11.92 -8.30
N LEU A 351 -17.73 -11.12 -8.12
CA LEU A 351 -16.42 -11.62 -7.68
C LEU A 351 -16.53 -12.22 -6.27
N ARG A 352 -17.14 -11.51 -5.31
CA ARG A 352 -17.37 -12.05 -3.96
C ARG A 352 -18.15 -13.37 -4.02
N GLN A 353 -19.26 -13.42 -4.74
CA GLN A 353 -20.06 -14.63 -4.92
C GLN A 353 -19.26 -15.81 -5.49
N SER A 354 -18.33 -15.53 -6.40
CA SER A 354 -17.49 -16.57 -7.02
C SER A 354 -16.47 -17.14 -6.05
N PHE A 355 -15.83 -16.30 -5.24
CA PHE A 355 -14.77 -16.70 -4.33
C PHE A 355 -15.26 -17.04 -2.92
N ASP A 356 -16.30 -16.35 -2.45
CA ASP A 356 -16.87 -16.49 -1.11
C ASP A 356 -18.42 -16.50 -1.16
N PRO A 357 -19.05 -17.58 -1.65
CA PRO A 357 -20.49 -17.64 -1.79
C PRO A 357 -21.26 -17.57 -0.46
N ALA A 358 -20.63 -17.91 0.67
CA ALA A 358 -21.22 -17.82 2.00
C ALA A 358 -21.03 -16.44 2.66
N GLY A 359 -20.22 -15.54 2.07
CA GLY A 359 -20.00 -14.19 2.55
C GLY A 359 -19.25 -14.12 3.90
N ILE A 360 -18.39 -15.10 4.16
CA ILE A 360 -17.74 -15.25 5.48
C ILE A 360 -16.49 -14.40 5.66
N PHE A 361 -15.80 -14.01 4.57
CA PHE A 361 -14.49 -13.38 4.67
C PHE A 361 -14.57 -11.86 4.85
N ASN A 362 -14.04 -11.37 5.98
CA ASN A 362 -13.89 -9.95 6.28
C ASN A 362 -15.11 -9.09 5.85
N PRO A 363 -16.36 -9.44 6.25
CA PRO A 363 -17.55 -8.74 5.77
C PRO A 363 -17.51 -7.25 6.11
N GLY A 364 -17.94 -6.42 5.15
CA GLY A 364 -17.98 -4.96 5.30
C GLY A 364 -16.61 -4.27 5.29
N ARG A 365 -15.50 -4.99 5.10
CA ARG A 365 -14.15 -4.41 5.22
C ARG A 365 -13.86 -3.33 4.16
N MET A 366 -14.47 -3.42 3.02
CA MET A 366 -14.26 -2.51 1.89
C MET A 366 -15.55 -1.76 1.46
N GLY A 367 -16.58 -1.76 2.29
CA GLY A 367 -17.85 -1.16 2.00
C GLY A 367 -18.85 -2.12 1.38
#